data_ac71f8fd982c621d67b9af05fbc659a5
#
_entry.id   ac71f8fd982c621d67b9af05fbc659a5
#
_cell.length_a   1.000
_cell.length_b   1.000
_cell.length_c   1.000
_cell.angle_alpha   90.00
_cell.angle_beta   90.00
_cell.angle_gamma   90.00
#
_symmetry.space_group_name_H-M   'P 1'
#
loop_
_entity.id
_entity.type
_entity.pdbx_description
1 polymer ?
#
loop_
_entity_poly.entity_id
_entity_poly.type
_entity_poly.pdbx_seq_one_letter_code
_entity_poly.pdbx_strand_id
1 'polypeptide(L)'
;WPVKGRVIASFGPRSDSTHNEGINIAVPIGTEVLAAEQGTVAYAGSELKGYGNLILLRHEEGWVTAYAHNEEILVKRGDKVKRGQSIAKAGKTGTVDQPQVHFEVRQGQKPVDPLPHMEKL
;
A
#
# COMPACT_ATOMS: atom_id res chain seq x y z
N TRP A 1 6.34 -8.21 -2.36
CA TRP A 1 5.63 -7.81 -1.15
C TRP A 1 6.17 -6.47 -0.67
N PRO A 2 5.27 -5.53 -0.33
CA PRO A 2 5.71 -4.23 0.19
C PRO A 2 6.27 -4.34 1.61
N VAL A 3 5.90 -5.38 2.32
CA VAL A 3 6.31 -5.60 3.71
C VAL A 3 6.14 -7.07 4.04
N LYS A 4 6.93 -7.58 4.98
CA LYS A 4 6.77 -8.95 5.48
C LYS A 4 5.91 -8.91 6.73
N GLY A 5 4.79 -9.63 6.69
CA GLY A 5 3.87 -9.68 7.81
C GLY A 5 2.71 -10.59 7.53
N ARG A 6 1.76 -10.62 8.46
CA ARG A 6 0.59 -11.48 8.34
C ARG A 6 -0.55 -10.71 7.69
N VAL A 7 -1.15 -11.30 6.66
CA VAL A 7 -2.35 -10.74 6.04
C VAL A 7 -3.52 -10.88 7.03
N ILE A 8 -4.08 -9.74 7.47
CA ILE A 8 -5.18 -9.72 8.43
C ILE A 8 -6.52 -9.37 7.77
N ALA A 9 -6.50 -8.90 6.54
CA ALA A 9 -7.71 -8.67 5.76
C ALA A 9 -7.38 -8.91 4.29
N SER A 10 -8.19 -9.72 3.63
CA SER A 10 -8.00 -10.07 2.23
C SER A 10 -8.84 -9.18 1.32
N PHE A 11 -8.51 -9.20 0.03
CA PHE A 11 -9.25 -8.47 -1.01
C PHE A 11 -10.64 -9.07 -1.18
N GLY A 12 -11.63 -8.20 -1.41
CA GLY A 12 -12.97 -8.62 -1.79
C GLY A 12 -14.04 -8.31 -0.76
N PRO A 13 -15.23 -8.88 -0.94
CA PRO A 13 -16.35 -8.63 -0.03
C PRO A 13 -16.06 -9.10 1.38
N ARG A 14 -16.56 -8.33 2.35
CA ARG A 14 -16.43 -8.64 3.78
C ARG A 14 -17.80 -8.98 4.34
N SER A 15 -17.81 -9.63 5.51
CA SER A 15 -19.05 -10.05 6.16
C SER A 15 -19.95 -8.90 6.58
N ASP A 16 -19.41 -7.68 6.72
CA ASP A 16 -20.15 -6.49 7.12
C ASP A 16 -20.70 -5.69 5.93
N SER A 17 -20.77 -6.29 4.75
CA SER A 17 -21.22 -5.67 3.51
C SER A 17 -20.26 -4.64 2.91
N THR A 18 -19.06 -4.49 3.47
CA THR A 18 -18.03 -3.65 2.87
C THR A 18 -17.17 -4.47 1.92
N HIS A 19 -16.34 -3.78 1.15
CA HIS A 19 -15.42 -4.40 0.18
C HIS A 19 -14.02 -3.89 0.44
N ASN A 20 -13.05 -4.81 0.61
CA ASN A 20 -11.65 -4.43 0.75
C ASN A 20 -11.00 -4.35 -0.63
N GLU A 21 -10.53 -3.17 -1.00
CA GLU A 21 -9.94 -2.93 -2.32
C GLU A 21 -8.46 -3.31 -2.40
N GLY A 22 -7.92 -3.88 -1.36
CA GLY A 22 -6.54 -4.36 -1.31
C GLY A 22 -6.40 -5.44 -0.25
N ILE A 23 -5.21 -5.58 0.30
CA ILE A 23 -4.97 -6.44 1.45
C ILE A 23 -4.39 -5.61 2.59
N ASN A 24 -4.62 -6.05 3.82
CA ASN A 24 -4.04 -5.43 4.99
C ASN A 24 -3.06 -6.39 5.64
N ILE A 25 -1.86 -5.89 5.93
CA ILE A 25 -0.76 -6.70 6.46
C ILE A 25 -0.34 -6.12 7.80
N ALA A 26 -0.46 -6.92 8.86
CA ALA A 26 -0.07 -6.49 10.21
C ALA A 26 1.45 -6.48 10.33
N VAL A 27 2.00 -5.35 10.78
CA VAL A 27 3.43 -5.17 11.00
C VAL A 27 3.63 -4.19 12.15
N PRO A 28 4.77 -4.24 12.85
CA PRO A 28 5.09 -3.23 13.87
C PRO A 28 5.25 -1.84 13.28
N ILE A 29 4.96 -0.82 14.08
CA ILE A 29 5.23 0.58 13.71
C ILE A 29 6.73 0.72 13.39
N GLY A 30 7.05 1.43 12.31
CA GLY A 30 8.43 1.66 11.91
C GLY A 30 9.00 0.63 10.94
N THR A 31 8.24 -0.44 10.65
CA THR A 31 8.67 -1.43 9.66
C THR A 31 8.82 -0.76 8.29
N GLU A 32 9.93 -1.01 7.60
CA GLU A 32 10.14 -0.44 6.27
C GLU A 32 9.11 -0.96 5.27
N VAL A 33 8.51 -0.03 4.54
CA VAL A 33 7.60 -0.34 3.44
C VAL A 33 8.37 -0.17 2.15
N LEU A 34 8.38 -1.21 1.32
CA LEU A 34 9.20 -1.26 0.11
C LEU A 34 8.33 -1.13 -1.13
N ALA A 35 8.86 -0.46 -2.15
CA ALA A 35 8.18 -0.39 -3.44
C ALA A 35 8.04 -1.81 -4.00
N ALA A 36 6.84 -2.21 -4.35
CA ALA A 36 6.56 -3.54 -4.87
C ALA A 36 7.17 -3.74 -6.27
N GLU A 37 7.33 -2.65 -7.01
CA GLU A 37 7.93 -2.64 -8.34
C GLU A 37 8.47 -1.25 -8.63
N GLN A 38 9.36 -1.12 -9.60
CA GLN A 38 9.85 0.19 -10.02
C GLN A 38 8.70 1.05 -10.55
N GLY A 39 8.79 2.34 -10.33
CA GLY A 39 7.76 3.26 -10.77
C GLY A 39 8.06 4.70 -10.39
N THR A 40 7.05 5.54 -10.54
CA THR A 40 7.13 6.96 -10.22
C THR A 40 6.06 7.27 -9.17
N VAL A 41 6.43 8.05 -8.15
CA VAL A 41 5.50 8.47 -7.11
C VAL A 41 4.47 9.42 -7.73
N ALA A 42 3.22 8.98 -7.81
CA ALA A 42 2.11 9.77 -8.35
C ALA A 42 1.43 10.60 -7.27
N TYR A 43 1.48 10.15 -6.02
CA TYR A 43 0.90 10.84 -4.89
C TYR A 43 1.66 10.45 -3.62
N ALA A 44 1.86 11.41 -2.73
CA ALA A 44 2.42 11.16 -1.40
C ALA A 44 1.84 12.21 -0.46
N GLY A 45 1.00 11.80 0.49
CA GLY A 45 0.35 12.73 1.39
C GLY A 45 -0.73 12.11 2.22
N SER A 46 -1.49 12.94 2.93
CA SER A 46 -2.50 12.52 3.88
C SER A 46 -3.89 13.12 3.62
N GLU A 47 -4.13 13.59 2.41
CA GLU A 47 -5.36 14.30 2.09
C GLU A 47 -6.54 13.39 1.78
N LEU A 48 -6.30 12.10 1.48
CA LEU A 48 -7.37 11.15 1.22
C LEU A 48 -7.83 10.52 2.53
N LYS A 49 -9.08 10.79 2.87
CA LYS A 49 -9.67 10.37 4.15
C LYS A 49 -9.65 8.86 4.30
N GLY A 50 -9.29 8.40 5.48
CA GLY A 50 -9.28 6.99 5.83
C GLY A 50 -7.95 6.28 5.58
N TYR A 51 -7.18 6.74 4.61
CA TYR A 51 -5.90 6.09 4.28
C TYR A 51 -4.73 6.56 5.14
N GLY A 52 -4.88 7.70 5.84
CA GLY A 52 -3.76 8.30 6.56
C GLY A 52 -2.68 8.75 5.59
N ASN A 53 -1.44 8.49 5.92
CA ASN A 53 -0.32 8.80 5.04
C ASN A 53 -0.25 7.75 3.92
N LEU A 54 -0.52 8.19 2.69
CA LEU A 54 -0.70 7.32 1.53
C LEU A 54 0.34 7.63 0.46
N ILE A 55 0.88 6.57 -0.16
CA ILE A 55 1.72 6.68 -1.34
C ILE A 55 1.05 5.93 -2.48
N LEU A 56 0.98 6.56 -3.65
CA LEU A 56 0.60 5.88 -4.90
C LEU A 56 1.80 5.86 -5.82
N LEU A 57 2.15 4.67 -6.31
CA LEU A 57 3.19 4.48 -7.33
C LEU A 57 2.54 4.14 -8.65
N ARG A 58 2.96 4.85 -9.70
CA ARG A 58 2.55 4.55 -11.07
C ARG A 58 3.62 3.71 -11.75
N HIS A 59 3.21 2.58 -12.29
CA HIS A 59 4.07 1.64 -13.01
C HIS A 59 3.75 1.66 -14.51
N GLU A 60 4.39 0.79 -15.27
CA GLU A 60 4.10 0.67 -16.69
C GLU A 60 2.71 0.08 -16.95
N GLU A 61 2.18 0.33 -18.14
CA GLU A 61 0.91 -0.24 -18.63
C GLU A 61 -0.31 0.06 -17.76
N GLY A 62 -0.28 1.22 -17.07
CA GLY A 62 -1.42 1.65 -16.27
C GLY A 62 -1.54 1.01 -14.90
N TRP A 63 -0.56 0.22 -14.48
CA TRP A 63 -0.58 -0.37 -13.14
C TRP A 63 -0.23 0.67 -12.08
N VAL A 64 -0.93 0.59 -10.95
CA VAL A 64 -0.72 1.48 -9.80
C VAL A 64 -0.71 0.63 -8.53
N THR A 65 0.19 0.93 -7.62
CA THR A 65 0.18 0.33 -6.28
C THR A 65 -0.02 1.41 -5.23
N ALA A 66 -0.71 1.06 -4.14
CA ALA A 66 -1.01 1.98 -3.06
C ALA A 66 -0.51 1.40 -1.73
N TYR A 67 0.00 2.28 -0.89
CA TYR A 67 0.60 1.92 0.41
C TYR A 67 0.06 2.89 1.44
N ALA A 68 -0.82 2.43 2.32
CA ALA A 68 -1.55 3.30 3.25
C ALA A 68 -1.19 3.04 4.71
N HIS A 69 -1.62 3.96 5.57
CA HIS A 69 -1.46 3.94 7.03
C HIS A 69 -0.02 4.11 7.49
N ASN A 70 0.83 4.70 6.66
CA ASN A 70 2.23 4.92 7.00
C ASN A 70 2.38 5.94 8.13
N GLU A 71 3.38 5.76 8.96
CA GLU A 71 3.75 6.75 9.96
C GLU A 71 4.60 7.84 9.33
N GLU A 72 5.51 7.45 8.45
CA GLU A 72 6.41 8.39 7.79
C GLU A 72 6.53 8.06 6.31
N ILE A 73 6.45 9.08 5.46
CA ILE A 73 6.65 8.97 4.02
C ILE A 73 8.07 9.44 3.70
N LEU A 74 8.85 8.62 2.99
CA LEU A 74 10.26 8.88 2.69
C LEU A 74 10.48 9.40 1.26
N VAL A 75 9.43 9.50 0.48
CA VAL A 75 9.50 9.92 -0.94
C VAL A 75 8.48 11.03 -1.18
N LYS A 76 8.60 11.69 -2.32
CA LYS A 76 7.68 12.76 -2.70
C LYS A 76 7.21 12.55 -4.14
N ARG A 77 6.11 13.20 -4.50
CA ARG A 77 5.55 13.14 -5.84
C ARG A 77 6.62 13.48 -6.88
N GLY A 78 6.68 12.64 -7.90
CA GLY A 78 7.65 12.79 -8.99
C GLY A 78 8.93 11.98 -8.81
N ASP A 79 9.20 11.48 -7.61
CA ASP A 79 10.38 10.65 -7.38
C ASP A 79 10.26 9.35 -8.15
N LYS A 80 11.37 8.88 -8.69
CA LYS A 80 11.47 7.56 -9.31
C LYS A 80 12.03 6.59 -8.28
N VAL A 81 11.38 5.45 -8.16
CA VAL A 81 11.77 4.43 -7.18
C VAL A 81 12.06 3.11 -7.88
N LYS A 82 12.95 2.34 -7.27
CA LYS A 82 13.28 0.99 -7.75
C LYS A 82 12.51 -0.03 -6.93
N ARG A 83 12.26 -1.19 -7.53
CA ARG A 83 11.70 -2.33 -6.81
C ARG A 83 12.52 -2.62 -5.56
N GLY A 84 11.85 -2.76 -4.43
CA GLY A 84 12.51 -3.03 -3.14
C GLY A 84 13.08 -1.82 -2.43
N GLN A 85 12.98 -0.63 -3.02
CA GLN A 85 13.43 0.59 -2.36
C GLN A 85 12.50 0.94 -1.21
N SER A 86 13.06 1.35 -0.07
CA SER A 86 12.27 1.81 1.08
C SER A 86 11.61 3.14 0.74
N ILE A 87 10.27 3.18 0.82
CA ILE A 87 9.48 4.38 0.48
C ILE A 87 8.75 4.96 1.67
N ALA A 88 8.59 4.20 2.75
CA ALA A 88 7.87 4.66 3.93
C ALA A 88 8.22 3.79 5.12
N LYS A 89 7.73 4.22 6.29
CA LYS A 89 7.71 3.40 7.50
C LYS A 89 6.27 3.17 7.89
N ALA A 90 5.95 1.91 8.20
CA ALA A 90 4.60 1.50 8.55
C ALA A 90 4.14 2.15 9.84
N GLY A 91 2.85 2.38 9.94
CA GLY A 91 2.27 2.99 11.12
C GLY A 91 0.82 2.60 11.31
N LYS A 92 0.07 3.54 11.88
CA LYS A 92 -1.31 3.34 12.27
C LYS A 92 -2.14 4.58 11.94
N THR A 93 -1.72 5.36 10.94
CA THR A 93 -2.43 6.57 10.54
C THR A 93 -3.71 6.22 9.76
N GLY A 94 -4.69 7.12 9.78
CA GLY A 94 -5.98 6.89 9.15
C GLY A 94 -6.94 6.15 10.07
N THR A 95 -7.90 5.42 9.47
CA THR A 95 -8.99 4.78 10.22
C THR A 95 -8.71 3.32 10.56
N VAL A 96 -7.55 3.05 11.15
CA VAL A 96 -7.18 1.69 11.59
C VAL A 96 -6.87 1.70 13.08
N ASP A 97 -7.03 0.56 13.73
CA ASP A 97 -6.88 0.42 15.18
C ASP A 97 -5.59 -0.29 15.60
N GLN A 98 -4.80 -0.76 14.64
CA GLN A 98 -3.52 -1.38 14.91
C GLN A 98 -2.55 -1.11 13.77
N PRO A 99 -1.23 -1.19 14.03
CA PRO A 99 -0.24 -0.95 12.97
C PRO A 99 -0.39 -1.95 11.84
N GLN A 100 -0.45 -1.44 10.62
CA GLN A 100 -0.64 -2.28 9.43
C GLN A 100 -0.30 -1.50 8.17
N VAL A 101 -0.10 -2.22 7.07
CA VAL A 101 -0.01 -1.64 5.74
C VAL A 101 -1.24 -2.09 4.95
N HIS A 102 -1.97 -1.14 4.39
CA HIS A 102 -3.00 -1.45 3.41
C HIS A 102 -2.37 -1.30 2.03
N PHE A 103 -2.32 -2.39 1.29
CA PHE A 103 -1.66 -2.46 0.00
C PHE A 103 -2.68 -2.75 -1.10
N GLU A 104 -2.68 -1.92 -2.14
CA GLU A 104 -3.58 -2.10 -3.28
C GLU A 104 -2.78 -2.25 -4.56
N VAL A 105 -3.29 -3.07 -5.47
CA VAL A 105 -2.84 -3.16 -6.85
C VAL A 105 -4.03 -2.78 -7.73
N ARG A 106 -3.83 -1.79 -8.59
CA ARG A 106 -4.88 -1.31 -9.49
C ARG A 106 -4.38 -1.33 -10.92
N GLN A 107 -5.27 -1.69 -11.83
CA GLN A 107 -5.02 -1.48 -13.25
C GLN A 107 -5.91 -0.31 -13.69
N GLY A 108 -5.28 0.82 -14.01
CA GLY A 108 -6.00 2.06 -14.16
C GLY A 108 -6.61 2.45 -12.82
N GLN A 109 -7.94 2.57 -12.80
CA GLN A 109 -8.67 2.88 -11.57
C GLN A 109 -9.31 1.65 -10.93
N LYS A 110 -9.15 0.49 -11.54
CA LYS A 110 -9.82 -0.74 -11.06
C LYS A 110 -8.92 -1.50 -10.08
N PRO A 111 -9.33 -1.65 -8.82
CA PRO A 111 -8.59 -2.48 -7.87
C PRO A 111 -8.73 -3.96 -8.23
N VAL A 112 -7.63 -4.70 -8.07
CA VAL A 112 -7.61 -6.15 -8.29
C VAL A 112 -7.02 -6.82 -7.05
N ASP A 113 -7.24 -8.13 -6.92
CA ASP A 113 -6.66 -8.89 -5.81
C ASP A 113 -5.14 -8.84 -5.91
N PRO A 114 -4.44 -8.29 -4.91
CA PRO A 114 -2.99 -8.19 -4.98
C PRO A 114 -2.26 -9.52 -4.97
N LEU A 115 -2.79 -10.53 -4.29
CA LEU A 115 -2.05 -11.77 -4.03
C LEU A 115 -1.54 -12.47 -5.29
N PRO A 116 -2.34 -12.61 -6.37
CA PRO A 116 -1.83 -13.23 -7.60
C PRO A 116 -0.69 -12.47 -8.27
N HIS A 117 -0.52 -11.20 -7.94
CA HIS A 117 0.50 -10.32 -8.54
C HIS A 117 1.73 -10.17 -7.66
N MET A 118 1.76 -10.81 -6.50
CA MET A 118 2.85 -10.70 -5.55
C MET A 118 3.72 -11.94 -5.61
N GLU A 119 5.02 -11.76 -5.33
CA GLU A 119 5.93 -12.88 -5.29
C GLU A 119 5.58 -13.82 -4.13
N LYS A 120 5.84 -15.09 -4.31
CA LYS A 120 5.71 -16.04 -3.22
C LYS A 120 6.79 -15.78 -2.19
N LEU A 121 6.41 -15.88 -0.94
CA LEU A 121 7.35 -15.76 0.17
C LEU A 121 8.20 -17.01 0.31
#